data_8ad054259156fc1d8abfcac7891da0bf
#
_entry.id   8ad054259156fc1d8abfcac7891da0bf
#
_cell.length_a   1.000
_cell.length_b   1.000
_cell.length_c   1.000
_cell.angle_alpha   90.00
_cell.angle_beta   90.00
_cell.angle_gamma   90.00
#
_symmetry.space_group_name_H-M   'P 1'
#
loop_
_entity.id
_entity.type
_entity.pdbx_description
1 polymer ?
#
loop_
_entity_poly.entity_id
_entity_poly.type
_entity_poly.pdbx_seq_one_letter_code
_entity_poly.pdbx_strand_id
1 'polypeptide(L)'
;CPQGPPGMPDHYAISLSFLTSLAVGLLIGLERERHREAKAGVRTFALIALLGTLCAMLGERTNSPWLLVAGLLVSTGGVLFAYQAAPISTPDMGTTTVMAAALTFCLGAAVWHGYSELVIAVAIVATTLLHYKSQLEGFSMKLTSTDMASLLQFAVLSLVILPVVPNKGFGPYGALNPYHLWMMVVLISAVSLAGYVAWRLLGG
;
A
#
# COMPACT_ATOMS: atom_id res chain seq x y z
N CYS A 1 12.25 -22.24 -3.82
CA CYS A 1 11.10 -23.11 -4.18
C CYS A 1 9.95 -22.85 -3.22
N PRO A 2 8.74 -22.55 -3.72
CA PRO A 2 7.58 -22.49 -2.85
C PRO A 2 7.37 -23.89 -2.28
N GLN A 3 7.71 -24.04 -1.00
CA GLN A 3 7.34 -25.23 -0.26
C GLN A 3 5.86 -25.11 0.06
N GLY A 4 5.03 -25.82 -0.73
CA GLY A 4 3.63 -26.05 -0.37
C GLY A 4 3.54 -26.79 0.98
N PRO A 5 2.37 -26.81 1.63
CA PRO A 5 2.18 -27.60 2.83
C PRO A 5 2.65 -29.05 2.61
N PRO A 6 3.29 -29.68 3.60
CA PRO A 6 3.91 -30.98 3.44
C PRO A 6 2.89 -32.00 2.95
N GLY A 7 3.12 -32.53 1.74
CA GLY A 7 2.29 -33.57 1.13
C GLY A 7 1.55 -33.20 -0.15
N MET A 8 1.60 -31.95 -0.65
CA MET A 8 1.02 -31.63 -1.95
C MET A 8 2.05 -31.83 -3.08
N PRO A 9 1.65 -32.45 -4.23
CA PRO A 9 2.51 -32.51 -5.40
C PRO A 9 2.81 -31.10 -5.93
N ASP A 10 4.04 -30.88 -6.43
CA ASP A 10 4.56 -29.58 -6.91
C ASP A 10 3.62 -28.87 -7.90
N HIS A 11 2.89 -29.63 -8.72
CA HIS A 11 1.92 -29.08 -9.68
C HIS A 11 0.76 -28.32 -9.02
N TYR A 12 0.28 -28.75 -7.86
CA TYR A 12 -0.78 -28.04 -7.12
C TYR A 12 -0.27 -26.74 -6.52
N ALA A 13 0.95 -26.72 -5.99
CA ALA A 13 1.56 -25.51 -5.43
C ALA A 13 1.75 -24.44 -6.52
N ILE A 14 2.22 -24.85 -7.70
CA ILE A 14 2.36 -23.96 -8.86
C ILE A 14 1.00 -23.41 -9.29
N SER A 15 0.00 -24.28 -9.46
CA SER A 15 -1.35 -23.87 -9.87
C SER A 15 -1.99 -22.90 -8.88
N LEU A 16 -1.79 -23.14 -7.56
CA LEU A 16 -2.29 -22.28 -6.50
C LEU A 16 -1.64 -20.91 -6.54
N SER A 17 -0.32 -20.83 -6.79
CA SER A 17 0.39 -19.56 -6.93
C SER A 17 -0.16 -18.72 -8.10
N PHE A 18 -0.39 -19.32 -9.25
CA PHE A 18 -0.99 -18.62 -10.39
C PHE A 18 -2.44 -18.20 -10.10
N LEU A 19 -3.23 -19.05 -9.45
CA LEU A 19 -4.61 -18.72 -9.08
C LEU A 19 -4.69 -17.57 -8.06
N THR A 20 -3.83 -17.60 -7.05
CA THR A 20 -3.74 -16.51 -6.05
C THR A 20 -3.32 -15.21 -6.69
N SER A 21 -2.31 -15.26 -7.57
CA SER A 21 -1.84 -14.08 -8.31
C SER A 21 -2.96 -13.51 -9.21
N LEU A 22 -3.68 -14.38 -9.92
CA LEU A 22 -4.84 -13.99 -10.73
C LEU A 22 -5.92 -13.31 -9.86
N ALA A 23 -6.25 -13.89 -8.71
CA ALA A 23 -7.27 -13.35 -7.80
C ALA A 23 -6.86 -11.94 -7.29
N VAL A 24 -5.59 -11.75 -6.93
CA VAL A 24 -5.03 -10.46 -6.51
C VAL A 24 -5.10 -9.43 -7.65
N GLY A 25 -4.71 -9.81 -8.85
CA GLY A 25 -4.78 -8.95 -10.04
C GLY A 25 -6.22 -8.56 -10.39
N LEU A 26 -7.17 -9.51 -10.29
CA LEU A 26 -8.60 -9.25 -10.48
C LEU A 26 -9.15 -8.31 -9.41
N LEU A 27 -8.77 -8.47 -8.14
CA LEU A 27 -9.23 -7.63 -7.04
C LEU A 27 -8.82 -6.16 -7.25
N ILE A 28 -7.54 -5.91 -7.51
CA ILE A 28 -7.02 -4.56 -7.76
C ILE A 28 -7.60 -3.99 -9.06
N GLY A 29 -7.70 -4.81 -10.10
CA GLY A 29 -8.24 -4.43 -11.40
C GLY A 29 -9.73 -4.08 -11.35
N LEU A 30 -10.52 -4.78 -10.56
CA LEU A 30 -11.95 -4.52 -10.38
C LEU A 30 -12.20 -3.14 -9.77
N GLU A 31 -11.39 -2.77 -8.78
CA GLU A 31 -11.48 -1.44 -8.19
C GLU A 31 -11.10 -0.35 -9.20
N ARG A 32 -10.10 -0.60 -10.04
CA ARG A 32 -9.69 0.33 -11.08
C ARG A 32 -10.73 0.51 -12.17
N GLU A 33 -11.42 -0.54 -12.58
CA GLU A 33 -12.45 -0.46 -13.63
C GLU A 33 -13.70 0.32 -13.19
N ARG A 34 -13.96 0.43 -11.88
CA ARG A 34 -15.03 1.27 -11.34
C ARG A 34 -14.83 2.76 -11.63
N HIS A 35 -13.60 3.20 -11.79
CA HIS A 35 -13.29 4.57 -12.19
C HIS A 35 -13.37 4.70 -13.71
N ARG A 36 -14.41 5.37 -14.21
CA ARG A 36 -14.76 5.53 -15.65
C ARG A 36 -13.62 6.04 -16.54
N GLU A 37 -12.57 6.59 -15.97
CA GLU A 37 -11.40 7.14 -16.67
C GLU A 37 -10.21 6.16 -16.71
N ALA A 38 -10.33 4.97 -16.11
CA ALA A 38 -9.23 4.01 -16.04
C ALA A 38 -9.09 3.27 -17.39
N LYS A 39 -7.99 3.53 -18.10
CA LYS A 39 -7.64 2.85 -19.36
C LYS A 39 -7.10 1.43 -19.12
N ALA A 40 -6.61 1.14 -17.93
CA ALA A 40 -6.17 -0.19 -17.50
C ALA A 40 -7.22 -0.76 -16.54
N GLY A 41 -7.99 -1.74 -17.01
CA GLY A 41 -9.07 -2.40 -16.25
C GLY A 41 -8.67 -3.77 -15.70
N VAL A 42 -9.66 -4.52 -15.26
CA VAL A 42 -9.54 -5.87 -14.66
C VAL A 42 -8.61 -6.78 -15.43
N ARG A 43 -8.74 -6.83 -16.76
CA ARG A 43 -7.92 -7.72 -17.62
C ARG A 43 -6.45 -7.37 -17.55
N THR A 44 -6.12 -6.07 -17.60
CA THR A 44 -4.73 -5.61 -17.60
C THR A 44 -4.05 -5.92 -16.28
N PHE A 45 -4.71 -5.65 -15.16
CA PHE A 45 -4.15 -5.93 -13.83
C PHE A 45 -4.02 -7.43 -13.56
N ALA A 46 -4.96 -8.25 -14.01
CA ALA A 46 -4.88 -9.72 -13.95
C ALA A 46 -3.66 -10.23 -14.74
N LEU A 47 -3.45 -9.73 -15.96
CA LEU A 47 -2.29 -10.10 -16.79
C LEU A 47 -0.98 -9.64 -16.18
N ILE A 48 -0.93 -8.45 -15.58
CA ILE A 48 0.27 -7.93 -14.90
C ILE A 48 0.63 -8.82 -13.69
N ALA A 49 -0.34 -9.23 -12.88
CA ALA A 49 -0.10 -10.14 -11.75
C ALA A 49 0.44 -11.49 -12.21
N LEU A 50 -0.17 -12.09 -13.23
CA LEU A 50 0.28 -13.34 -13.83
C LEU A 50 1.68 -13.21 -14.44
N LEU A 51 1.97 -12.10 -15.10
CA LEU A 51 3.30 -11.81 -15.65
C LEU A 51 4.35 -11.74 -14.53
N GLY A 52 4.02 -11.13 -13.39
CA GLY A 52 4.89 -11.09 -12.21
C GLY A 52 5.25 -12.48 -11.71
N THR A 53 4.24 -13.35 -11.53
CA THR A 53 4.42 -14.74 -11.11
C THR A 53 5.24 -15.53 -12.13
N LEU A 54 4.96 -15.36 -13.43
CA LEU A 54 5.68 -16.03 -14.50
C LEU A 54 7.15 -15.58 -14.58
N CYS A 55 7.42 -14.28 -14.48
CA CYS A 55 8.78 -13.73 -14.44
C CYS A 55 9.56 -14.23 -13.23
N ALA A 56 8.93 -14.35 -12.06
CA ALA A 56 9.56 -14.91 -10.87
C ALA A 56 9.91 -16.40 -11.05
N MET A 57 8.96 -17.18 -11.56
CA MET A 57 9.16 -18.61 -11.86
C MET A 57 10.30 -18.83 -12.86
N LEU A 58 10.29 -18.11 -13.98
CA LEU A 58 11.30 -18.25 -15.01
C LEU A 58 12.65 -17.70 -14.55
N GLY A 59 12.67 -16.58 -13.82
CA GLY A 59 13.88 -15.98 -13.26
C GLY A 59 14.59 -16.93 -12.30
N GLU A 60 13.87 -17.64 -11.46
CA GLU A 60 14.42 -18.68 -10.58
C GLU A 60 15.00 -19.84 -11.38
N ARG A 61 14.28 -20.35 -12.39
CA ARG A 61 14.72 -21.47 -13.23
C ARG A 61 15.94 -21.15 -14.09
N THR A 62 16.04 -19.92 -14.59
CA THR A 62 17.15 -19.47 -15.44
C THR A 62 18.29 -18.83 -14.65
N ASN A 63 18.13 -18.72 -13.32
CA ASN A 63 19.04 -18.00 -12.42
C ASN A 63 19.34 -16.57 -12.89
N SER A 64 18.32 -15.91 -13.44
CA SER A 64 18.45 -14.58 -14.03
C SER A 64 17.48 -13.59 -13.37
N PRO A 65 17.94 -12.75 -12.44
CA PRO A 65 17.09 -11.74 -11.79
C PRO A 65 16.64 -10.63 -12.75
N TRP A 66 17.30 -10.46 -13.88
CA TRP A 66 16.96 -9.46 -14.89
C TRP A 66 15.59 -9.65 -15.51
N LEU A 67 15.05 -10.86 -15.47
CA LEU A 67 13.72 -11.16 -16.00
C LEU A 67 12.62 -10.44 -15.21
N LEU A 68 12.78 -10.33 -13.89
CA LEU A 68 11.89 -9.54 -13.04
C LEU A 68 11.96 -8.05 -13.35
N VAL A 69 13.17 -7.52 -13.52
CA VAL A 69 13.37 -6.10 -13.87
C VAL A 69 12.75 -5.80 -15.23
N ALA A 70 13.00 -6.64 -16.23
CA ALA A 70 12.43 -6.48 -17.57
C ALA A 70 10.90 -6.55 -17.56
N GLY A 71 10.32 -7.53 -16.86
CA GLY A 71 8.86 -7.67 -16.73
C GLY A 71 8.22 -6.47 -16.02
N LEU A 72 8.85 -5.94 -14.97
CA LEU A 72 8.40 -4.74 -14.28
C LEU A 72 8.43 -3.52 -15.22
N LEU A 73 9.51 -3.31 -15.96
CA LEU A 73 9.64 -2.21 -16.91
C LEU A 73 8.62 -2.31 -18.05
N VAL A 74 8.40 -3.50 -18.60
CA VAL A 74 7.43 -3.73 -19.66
C VAL A 74 6.01 -3.48 -19.17
N SER A 75 5.64 -3.98 -18.00
CA SER A 75 4.29 -3.82 -17.46
C SER A 75 3.99 -2.37 -17.08
N THR A 76 4.91 -1.69 -16.38
CA THR A 76 4.74 -0.29 -15.98
C THR A 76 4.89 0.67 -17.15
N GLY A 77 5.86 0.41 -18.02
CA GLY A 77 6.08 1.19 -19.24
C GLY A 77 4.93 1.09 -20.23
N GLY A 78 4.36 -0.11 -20.40
CA GLY A 78 3.17 -0.32 -21.23
C GLY A 78 1.95 0.45 -20.74
N VAL A 79 1.70 0.45 -19.43
CA VAL A 79 0.63 1.24 -18.81
C VAL A 79 0.91 2.73 -19.01
N LEU A 80 2.12 3.20 -18.74
CA LEU A 80 2.51 4.61 -18.92
C LEU A 80 2.34 5.06 -20.37
N PHE A 81 2.79 4.25 -21.34
CA PHE A 81 2.65 4.54 -22.76
C PHE A 81 1.18 4.62 -23.19
N ALA A 82 0.33 3.70 -22.70
CA ALA A 82 -1.11 3.73 -22.97
C ALA A 82 -1.79 5.01 -22.44
N TYR A 83 -1.29 5.58 -21.34
CA TYR A 83 -1.78 6.87 -20.83
C TYR A 83 -1.27 8.05 -21.65
N GLN A 84 -0.02 8.04 -22.12
CA GLN A 84 0.54 9.12 -22.95
C GLN A 84 -0.04 9.17 -24.35
N ALA A 85 -0.38 8.03 -24.92
CA ALA A 85 -0.95 7.92 -26.26
C ALA A 85 -2.42 8.41 -26.36
N ALA A 86 -3.03 8.77 -25.24
CA ALA A 86 -4.40 9.26 -25.22
C ALA A 86 -4.49 10.77 -25.36
N PRO A 87 -5.53 11.31 -26.04
CA PRO A 87 -5.73 12.74 -26.13
C PRO A 87 -5.89 13.37 -24.74
N ILE A 88 -5.25 14.53 -24.57
CA ILE A 88 -5.11 15.34 -23.35
C ILE A 88 -6.49 15.87 -22.93
N SER A 89 -7.33 15.05 -22.34
CA SER A 89 -8.65 15.49 -21.86
C SER A 89 -8.89 15.26 -20.36
N THR A 90 -7.87 14.80 -19.61
CA THR A 90 -8.00 14.63 -18.17
C THR A 90 -6.75 15.14 -17.45
N PRO A 91 -6.91 16.11 -16.51
CA PRO A 91 -5.77 16.69 -15.77
C PRO A 91 -5.12 15.71 -14.76
N ASP A 92 -5.72 14.57 -14.51
CA ASP A 92 -5.22 13.60 -13.53
C ASP A 92 -4.49 12.45 -14.26
N MET A 93 -3.27 12.75 -14.72
CA MET A 93 -2.36 11.72 -15.23
C MET A 93 -2.12 10.71 -14.11
N GLY A 94 -2.74 9.53 -14.25
CA GLY A 94 -2.84 8.52 -13.21
C GLY A 94 -1.51 7.89 -12.74
N THR A 95 -0.65 8.70 -12.13
CA THR A 95 0.55 8.21 -11.44
C THR A 95 0.22 7.07 -10.50
N THR A 96 -0.92 7.15 -9.82
CA THR A 96 -1.48 6.09 -8.97
C THR A 96 -1.76 4.80 -9.75
N THR A 97 -2.15 4.87 -11.03
CA THR A 97 -2.40 3.67 -11.85
C THR A 97 -1.10 2.98 -12.24
N VAL A 98 -0.08 3.73 -12.58
CA VAL A 98 1.25 3.19 -12.88
C VAL A 98 1.85 2.53 -11.63
N MET A 99 1.73 3.19 -10.47
CA MET A 99 2.16 2.61 -9.19
C MET A 99 1.36 1.37 -8.80
N ALA A 100 0.04 1.37 -9.04
CA ALA A 100 -0.79 0.18 -8.82
C ALA A 100 -0.38 -0.98 -9.74
N ALA A 101 -0.02 -0.71 -11.01
CA ALA A 101 0.48 -1.72 -11.94
C ALA A 101 1.83 -2.32 -11.47
N ALA A 102 2.77 -1.45 -11.05
CA ALA A 102 4.05 -1.88 -10.48
C ALA A 102 3.84 -2.76 -9.23
N LEU A 103 2.98 -2.30 -8.32
CA LEU A 103 2.64 -3.05 -7.11
C LEU A 103 2.02 -4.42 -7.45
N THR A 104 1.08 -4.45 -8.38
CA THR A 104 0.41 -5.71 -8.81
C THR A 104 1.41 -6.70 -9.40
N PHE A 105 2.37 -6.25 -10.20
CA PHE A 105 3.47 -7.08 -10.71
C PHE A 105 4.32 -7.65 -9.57
N CYS A 106 4.74 -6.78 -8.63
CA CYS A 106 5.54 -7.20 -7.47
C CYS A 106 4.79 -8.20 -6.57
N LEU A 107 3.47 -8.00 -6.37
CA LEU A 107 2.63 -8.93 -5.63
C LEU A 107 2.56 -10.29 -6.33
N GLY A 108 2.38 -10.31 -7.65
CA GLY A 108 2.44 -11.55 -8.43
C GLY A 108 3.77 -12.30 -8.26
N ALA A 109 4.89 -11.58 -8.34
CA ALA A 109 6.22 -12.14 -8.11
C ALA A 109 6.39 -12.67 -6.67
N ALA A 110 5.88 -11.95 -5.68
CA ALA A 110 5.97 -12.35 -4.26
C ALA A 110 5.13 -13.59 -3.95
N VAL A 111 4.01 -13.82 -4.63
CA VAL A 111 3.23 -15.07 -4.52
C VAL A 111 4.08 -16.27 -4.89
N TRP A 112 4.88 -16.19 -5.97
CA TRP A 112 5.77 -17.25 -6.38
C TRP A 112 6.78 -17.62 -5.31
N HIS A 113 7.30 -16.64 -4.58
CA HIS A 113 8.26 -16.83 -3.47
C HIS A 113 7.61 -17.30 -2.16
N GLY A 114 6.31 -17.63 -2.15
CA GLY A 114 5.61 -18.19 -0.99
C GLY A 114 5.03 -17.17 0.00
N TYR A 115 5.07 -15.87 -0.31
CA TYR A 115 4.54 -14.81 0.55
C TYR A 115 3.03 -14.57 0.36
N SER A 116 2.24 -15.60 0.08
CA SER A 116 0.82 -15.47 -0.28
C SER A 116 -0.02 -14.73 0.77
N GLU A 117 0.19 -14.97 2.06
CA GLU A 117 -0.54 -14.30 3.15
C GLU A 117 -0.26 -12.79 3.17
N LEU A 118 1.00 -12.42 3.06
CA LEU A 118 1.42 -11.01 3.01
C LEU A 118 0.88 -10.33 1.75
N VAL A 119 0.92 -11.02 0.61
CA VAL A 119 0.40 -10.52 -0.67
C VAL A 119 -1.09 -10.24 -0.58
N ILE A 120 -1.88 -11.14 -0.01
CA ILE A 120 -3.33 -10.94 0.18
C ILE A 120 -3.57 -9.72 1.08
N ALA A 121 -2.85 -9.61 2.20
CA ALA A 121 -2.99 -8.46 3.11
C ALA A 121 -2.66 -7.13 2.40
N VAL A 122 -1.53 -7.07 1.67
CA VAL A 122 -1.12 -5.86 0.93
C VAL A 122 -2.09 -5.55 -0.19
N ALA A 123 -2.61 -6.55 -0.91
CA ALA A 123 -3.61 -6.37 -1.96
C ALA A 123 -4.90 -5.74 -1.42
N ILE A 124 -5.39 -6.21 -0.26
CA ILE A 124 -6.57 -5.66 0.40
C ILE A 124 -6.32 -4.20 0.81
N VAL A 125 -5.18 -3.91 1.44
CA VAL A 125 -4.81 -2.54 1.84
C VAL A 125 -4.70 -1.63 0.62
N ALA A 126 -4.02 -2.07 -0.44
CA ALA A 126 -3.87 -1.31 -1.67
C ALA A 126 -5.23 -1.01 -2.32
N THR A 127 -6.09 -2.03 -2.44
CA THR A 127 -7.44 -1.85 -2.99
C THR A 127 -8.27 -0.89 -2.16
N THR A 128 -8.17 -0.98 -0.83
CA THR A 128 -8.85 -0.05 0.10
C THR A 128 -8.35 1.38 -0.09
N LEU A 129 -7.04 1.60 -0.16
CA LEU A 129 -6.47 2.94 -0.42
C LEU A 129 -6.91 3.50 -1.78
N LEU A 130 -6.98 2.66 -2.80
CA LEU A 130 -7.46 3.05 -4.12
C LEU A 130 -8.95 3.41 -4.09
N HIS A 131 -9.76 2.64 -3.36
CA HIS A 131 -11.19 2.89 -3.18
C HIS A 131 -11.47 4.24 -2.51
N TYR A 132 -10.74 4.54 -1.46
CA TYR A 132 -10.92 5.78 -0.70
C TYR A 132 -10.17 6.99 -1.28
N LYS A 133 -9.54 6.87 -2.47
CA LYS A 133 -8.76 7.95 -3.09
C LYS A 133 -9.55 9.28 -3.12
N SER A 134 -10.76 9.28 -3.65
CA SER A 134 -11.60 10.49 -3.76
C SER A 134 -11.99 11.07 -2.40
N GLN A 135 -12.22 10.22 -1.40
CA GLN A 135 -12.54 10.66 -0.04
C GLN A 135 -11.31 11.24 0.65
N LEU A 136 -10.14 10.60 0.47
CA LEU A 136 -8.86 11.09 0.99
C LEU A 136 -8.46 12.42 0.35
N GLU A 137 -8.65 12.60 -0.95
CA GLU A 137 -8.43 13.87 -1.64
C GLU A 137 -9.39 14.95 -1.12
N GLY A 138 -10.67 14.64 -0.99
CA GLY A 138 -11.67 15.56 -0.42
C GLY A 138 -11.37 15.93 1.03
N PHE A 139 -10.84 15.01 1.82
CA PHE A 139 -10.39 15.26 3.18
C PHE A 139 -9.13 16.15 3.20
N SER A 140 -8.15 15.84 2.35
CA SER A 140 -6.92 16.65 2.23
C SER A 140 -7.22 18.09 1.80
N MET A 141 -8.16 18.31 0.91
CA MET A 141 -8.58 19.67 0.49
C MET A 141 -9.32 20.44 1.58
N LYS A 142 -9.93 19.76 2.55
CA LYS A 142 -10.59 20.39 3.71
C LYS A 142 -9.60 20.74 4.83
N LEU A 143 -8.41 20.15 4.84
CA LEU A 143 -7.37 20.45 5.83
C LEU A 143 -6.72 21.80 5.50
N THR A 144 -6.74 22.72 6.48
CA THR A 144 -5.98 23.96 6.41
C THR A 144 -4.50 23.70 6.68
N SER A 145 -3.63 24.63 6.28
CA SER A 145 -2.19 24.56 6.60
C SER A 145 -1.93 24.47 8.10
N THR A 146 -2.79 25.11 8.92
CA THR A 146 -2.74 25.04 10.37
C THR A 146 -3.06 23.64 10.90
N ASP A 147 -4.02 22.95 10.29
CA ASP A 147 -4.37 21.57 10.66
C ASP A 147 -3.23 20.61 10.35
N MET A 148 -2.59 20.77 9.19
CA MET A 148 -1.41 20.00 8.81
C MET A 148 -0.25 20.23 9.77
N ALA A 149 0.00 21.46 10.18
CA ALA A 149 1.03 21.77 11.19
C ALA A 149 0.73 21.08 12.53
N SER A 150 -0.52 21.09 12.98
CA SER A 150 -0.94 20.41 14.22
C SER A 150 -0.77 18.89 14.14
N LEU A 151 -1.12 18.28 13.00
CA LEU A 151 -0.90 16.85 12.75
C LEU A 151 0.58 16.49 12.77
N LEU A 152 1.42 17.29 12.09
CA LEU A 152 2.87 17.07 12.07
C LEU A 152 3.48 17.26 13.46
N GLN A 153 3.05 18.28 14.20
CA GLN A 153 3.50 18.52 15.58
C GLN A 153 3.13 17.32 16.47
N PHE A 154 1.91 16.82 16.37
CA PHE A 154 1.49 15.62 17.09
C PHE A 154 2.31 14.39 16.69
N ALA A 155 2.61 14.20 15.41
CA ALA A 155 3.43 13.10 14.93
C ALA A 155 4.86 13.18 15.47
N VAL A 156 5.47 14.38 15.48
CA VAL A 156 6.80 14.59 16.06
C VAL A 156 6.80 14.29 17.57
N LEU A 157 5.81 14.79 18.32
CA LEU A 157 5.67 14.52 19.74
C LEU A 157 5.53 13.04 20.06
N SER A 158 4.76 12.30 19.24
CA SER A 158 4.45 10.90 19.50
C SER A 158 5.50 9.94 18.97
N LEU A 159 6.02 10.17 17.75
CA LEU A 159 6.87 9.19 17.06
C LEU A 159 8.37 9.49 17.22
N VAL A 160 8.74 10.75 17.43
CA VAL A 160 10.14 11.14 17.54
C VAL A 160 10.54 11.34 19.00
N ILE A 161 9.78 12.12 19.76
CA ILE A 161 10.17 12.50 21.12
C ILE A 161 9.87 11.39 22.12
N LEU A 162 8.69 10.77 22.06
CA LEU A 162 8.29 9.73 23.03
C LEU A 162 9.26 8.54 23.10
N PRO A 163 9.78 7.96 22.02
CA PRO A 163 10.73 6.83 22.12
C PRO A 163 12.12 7.25 22.60
N VAL A 164 12.48 8.53 22.53
CA VAL A 164 13.77 9.05 23.00
C VAL A 164 13.73 9.39 24.49
N VAL A 165 12.55 9.65 25.05
CA VAL A 165 12.40 10.01 26.48
C VAL A 165 12.69 8.81 27.36
N PRO A 166 13.64 8.91 28.31
CA PRO A 166 14.02 7.79 29.17
C PRO A 166 12.87 7.41 30.12
N ASN A 167 12.56 6.11 30.15
CA ASN A 167 11.56 5.55 31.09
C ASN A 167 12.27 5.17 32.42
N LYS A 168 12.72 6.19 33.15
CA LYS A 168 13.37 6.04 34.47
C LYS A 168 12.78 7.08 35.42
N GLY A 169 12.53 6.66 36.66
CA GLY A 169 12.10 7.59 37.72
C GLY A 169 13.26 8.48 38.16
N PHE A 170 13.04 9.79 38.15
CA PHE A 170 13.97 10.80 38.63
C PHE A 170 13.41 11.49 39.88
N GLY A 171 14.31 12.02 40.75
CA GLY A 171 13.96 12.74 41.96
C GLY A 171 13.79 11.87 43.20
N PRO A 172 13.51 12.51 44.37
CA PRO A 172 13.31 11.80 45.63
C PRO A 172 12.11 10.85 45.47
N TYR A 173 12.31 9.59 45.83
CA TYR A 173 11.34 8.49 45.73
C TYR A 173 10.95 8.07 44.28
N GLY A 174 11.70 8.50 43.24
CA GLY A 174 11.36 8.18 41.85
C GLY A 174 10.04 8.77 41.34
N ALA A 175 9.58 9.88 41.97
CA ALA A 175 8.24 10.43 41.77
C ALA A 175 8.01 11.01 40.38
N LEU A 176 9.06 11.40 39.65
CA LEU A 176 8.99 12.01 38.32
C LEU A 176 9.51 11.04 37.26
N ASN A 177 8.63 10.51 36.43
CA ASN A 177 9.02 9.74 35.27
C ASN A 177 8.75 10.55 33.99
N PRO A 178 9.79 11.01 33.27
CA PRO A 178 9.63 11.84 32.08
C PRO A 178 8.79 11.15 30.99
N TYR A 179 8.91 9.84 30.82
CA TYR A 179 8.14 9.07 29.88
C TYR A 179 6.63 9.11 30.18
N HIS A 180 6.24 8.95 31.46
CA HIS A 180 4.82 9.01 31.83
C HIS A 180 4.24 10.43 31.69
N LEU A 181 5.01 11.46 32.03
CA LEU A 181 4.59 12.84 31.81
C LEU A 181 4.41 13.13 30.32
N TRP A 182 5.36 12.68 29.49
CA TRP A 182 5.26 12.86 28.04
C TRP A 182 4.11 12.07 27.42
N MET A 183 3.87 10.85 27.90
CA MET A 183 2.72 10.04 27.51
C MET A 183 1.38 10.77 27.80
N MET A 184 1.26 11.46 28.93
CA MET A 184 0.07 12.27 29.23
C MET A 184 -0.11 13.40 28.21
N VAL A 185 0.97 14.10 27.84
CA VAL A 185 0.93 15.17 26.82
C VAL A 185 0.46 14.61 25.48
N VAL A 186 1.03 13.47 25.05
CA VAL A 186 0.64 12.80 23.81
C VAL A 186 -0.83 12.39 23.85
N LEU A 187 -1.30 11.83 24.96
CA LEU A 187 -2.69 11.37 25.12
C LEU A 187 -3.69 12.53 25.08
N ILE A 188 -3.40 13.64 25.78
CA ILE A 188 -4.24 14.85 25.75
C ILE A 188 -4.28 15.43 24.34
N SER A 189 -3.11 15.51 23.66
CA SER A 189 -3.02 16.00 22.28
C SER A 189 -3.79 15.09 21.30
N ALA A 190 -3.72 13.77 21.48
CA ALA A 190 -4.46 12.80 20.69
C ALA A 190 -5.98 12.98 20.82
N VAL A 191 -6.47 13.10 22.07
CA VAL A 191 -7.90 13.30 22.33
C VAL A 191 -8.40 14.63 21.76
N SER A 192 -7.63 15.70 21.94
CA SER A 192 -7.96 17.02 21.39
C SER A 192 -8.01 17.02 19.87
N LEU A 193 -7.02 16.39 19.23
CA LEU A 193 -6.97 16.25 17.77
C LEU A 193 -8.10 15.37 17.24
N ALA A 194 -8.39 14.24 17.90
CA ALA A 194 -9.50 13.36 17.55
C ALA A 194 -10.85 14.06 17.67
N GLY A 195 -11.05 14.83 18.73
CA GLY A 195 -12.25 15.65 18.94
C GLY A 195 -12.43 16.70 17.85
N TYR A 196 -11.34 17.39 17.48
CA TYR A 196 -11.34 18.37 16.40
C TYR A 196 -11.69 17.73 15.05
N VAL A 197 -11.04 16.61 14.71
CA VAL A 197 -11.30 15.88 13.47
C VAL A 197 -12.74 15.36 13.43
N ALA A 198 -13.23 14.78 14.53
CA ALA A 198 -14.62 14.31 14.64
C ALA A 198 -15.61 15.45 14.44
N TRP A 199 -15.41 16.60 15.09
CA TRP A 199 -16.27 17.77 14.92
C TRP A 199 -16.29 18.25 13.47
N ARG A 200 -15.13 18.27 12.80
CA ARG A 200 -15.00 18.71 11.41
C ARG A 200 -15.61 17.74 10.39
N LEU A 201 -15.62 16.45 10.71
CA LEU A 201 -16.23 15.42 9.85
C LEU A 201 -17.76 15.32 10.03
N LEU A 202 -18.26 15.54 11.26
CA LEU A 202 -19.66 15.37 11.61
C LEU A 202 -20.45 16.68 11.63
N GLY A 203 -19.80 17.81 11.78
CA GLY A 203 -20.40 19.13 12.01
C GLY A 203 -20.20 20.15 10.89
N GLY A 204 -19.67 19.75 9.71
CA GLY A 204 -19.42 20.61 8.55
C GLY A 204 -20.39 20.39 7.41
#